data_86a039f3b0bc8606dc9ce8e9fd9d0405
#
_entry.id   86a039f3b0bc8606dc9ce8e9fd9d0405
#
_cell.length_a   1.000
_cell.length_b   1.000
_cell.length_c   1.000
_cell.angle_alpha   90.00
_cell.angle_beta   90.00
_cell.angle_gamma   90.00
#
_symmetry.space_group_name_H-M   'P 1'
#
loop_
_entity.id
_entity.type
_entity.pdbx_description
1 polymer ?
#
loop_
_entity_poly.entity_id
_entity_poly.type
_entity_poly.pdbx_seq_one_letter_code
_entity_poly.pdbx_strand_id
1 'polypeptide(L)'
;MRYANLSNRVIDAQFQAINDFANRSSCVIVGRSSDYILRNRDDVLNVFIYAPQEDEIAAVMKEKGIKNMRKAKEEWESVDKAQHARHEYITGKKRGDRHTRDMLINSSILGWDETADMIIDMIDRKFEHDDAKQLKKEA
;
A
#
# COMPACT_ATOMS: atom_id res chain seq x y z
N MET A 1 -25.40 14.47 8.70
CA MET A 1 -25.39 14.69 7.23
C MET A 1 -24.20 15.53 6.71
N ARG A 2 -23.79 16.62 7.35
CA ARG A 2 -22.63 17.44 6.88
C ARG A 2 -21.29 16.71 6.86
N TYR A 3 -21.01 15.88 7.84
CA TYR A 3 -19.72 15.18 7.96
C TYR A 3 -19.53 14.03 6.95
N ALA A 4 -20.59 13.31 6.61
CA ALA A 4 -20.53 12.27 5.59
C ALA A 4 -20.22 12.84 4.19
N ASN A 5 -20.80 13.98 3.85
CA ASN A 5 -20.53 14.67 2.57
C ASN A 5 -19.08 15.19 2.48
N LEU A 6 -18.53 15.69 3.58
CA LEU A 6 -17.14 16.17 3.59
C LEU A 6 -16.15 15.00 3.45
N SER A 7 -16.38 13.90 4.14
CA SER A 7 -15.56 12.69 4.04
C SER A 7 -15.55 12.12 2.62
N ASN A 8 -16.70 12.04 1.97
CA ASN A 8 -16.81 11.57 0.59
C ASN A 8 -16.08 12.49 -0.39
N ARG A 9 -16.19 13.81 -0.24
CA ARG A 9 -15.47 14.77 -1.08
C ARG A 9 -13.94 14.65 -0.94
N VAL A 10 -13.44 14.37 0.26
CA VAL A 10 -12.01 14.12 0.49
C VAL A 10 -11.57 12.83 -0.19
N ILE A 11 -12.37 11.77 -0.09
CA ILE A 11 -12.10 10.50 -0.77
C ILE A 11 -12.09 10.69 -2.29
N ASP A 12 -13.07 11.37 -2.84
CA ASP A 12 -13.15 11.65 -4.28
C ASP A 12 -11.94 12.46 -4.77
N ALA A 13 -11.52 13.47 -4.02
CA ALA A 13 -10.33 14.26 -4.34
C ALA A 13 -9.04 13.40 -4.31
N GLN A 14 -8.94 12.48 -3.35
CA GLN A 14 -7.80 11.53 -3.30
C GLN A 14 -7.82 10.56 -4.49
N PHE A 15 -8.99 10.08 -4.90
CA PHE A 15 -9.13 9.22 -6.08
C PHE A 15 -8.66 9.92 -7.35
N GLN A 16 -9.07 11.17 -7.54
CA GLN A 16 -8.63 11.98 -8.66
C GLN A 16 -7.12 12.20 -8.64
N ALA A 17 -6.55 12.59 -7.50
CA ALA A 17 -5.13 12.83 -7.35
C ALA A 17 -4.29 11.58 -7.67
N ILE A 18 -4.68 10.41 -7.17
CA ILE A 18 -3.99 9.14 -7.43
C ILE A 18 -4.04 8.78 -8.90
N ASN A 19 -5.19 8.90 -9.55
CA ASN A 19 -5.29 8.68 -11.00
C ASN A 19 -4.45 9.66 -11.81
N ASP A 20 -4.43 10.94 -11.43
CA ASP A 20 -3.62 11.96 -12.10
C ASP A 20 -2.12 11.67 -11.98
N PHE A 21 -1.63 11.27 -10.81
CA PHE A 21 -0.23 10.87 -10.64
C PHE A 21 0.12 9.65 -11.47
N ALA A 22 -0.71 8.62 -11.45
CA ALA A 22 -0.51 7.40 -12.22
C ALA A 22 -0.52 7.66 -13.75
N ASN A 23 -1.27 8.66 -14.21
CA ASN A 23 -1.33 9.03 -15.63
C ASN A 23 -0.16 9.90 -16.10
N ARG A 24 0.50 10.63 -15.20
CA ARG A 24 1.58 11.56 -15.57
C ARG A 24 2.92 10.89 -15.79
N SER A 25 3.29 9.95 -14.92
CA SER A 25 4.59 9.30 -14.93
C SER A 25 4.63 8.08 -14.03
N SER A 26 5.71 7.32 -14.13
CA SER A 26 6.01 6.28 -13.15
C SER A 26 6.12 6.90 -11.75
N CYS A 27 5.45 6.30 -10.79
CA CYS A 27 5.40 6.81 -9.42
C CYS A 27 5.21 5.66 -8.42
N VAL A 28 5.57 5.94 -7.17
CA VAL A 28 5.29 5.08 -6.01
C VAL A 28 4.21 5.74 -5.19
N ILE A 29 3.11 5.01 -4.97
CA ILE A 29 1.96 5.51 -4.19
C ILE A 29 1.85 4.67 -2.91
N VAL A 30 1.86 5.34 -1.77
CA VAL A 30 1.82 4.67 -0.47
C VAL A 30 0.43 4.80 0.16
N GLY A 31 -0.22 3.66 0.35
CA GLY A 31 -1.49 3.57 1.04
C GLY A 31 -2.68 4.16 0.28
N ARG A 32 -3.65 4.70 1.01
CA ARG A 32 -4.87 5.36 0.52
C ARG A 32 -5.76 4.51 -0.39
N SER A 33 -5.69 3.20 -0.24
CA SER A 33 -6.41 2.23 -1.09
C SER A 33 -6.12 2.40 -2.58
N SER A 34 -4.89 2.79 -2.91
CA SER A 34 -4.43 2.98 -4.29
C SER A 34 -4.51 1.70 -5.12
N ASP A 35 -4.32 0.54 -4.51
CA ASP A 35 -4.55 -0.77 -5.12
C ASP A 35 -5.98 -0.92 -5.69
N TYR A 36 -6.98 -0.45 -4.95
CA TYR A 36 -8.36 -0.46 -5.39
C TYR A 36 -8.64 0.60 -6.46
N ILE A 37 -8.10 1.81 -6.29
CA ILE A 37 -8.29 2.92 -7.24
C ILE A 37 -7.72 2.56 -8.60
N LEU A 38 -6.56 1.93 -8.64
CA LEU A 38 -5.84 1.57 -9.85
C LEU A 38 -6.07 0.12 -10.31
N ARG A 39 -7.07 -0.57 -9.76
CA ARG A 39 -7.33 -2.01 -9.99
C ARG A 39 -7.56 -2.44 -11.44
N ASN A 40 -7.96 -1.51 -12.29
CA ASN A 40 -8.22 -1.77 -13.71
C ASN A 40 -7.03 -1.46 -14.62
N ARG A 41 -5.85 -1.18 -14.03
CA ARG A 41 -4.62 -0.89 -14.78
C ARG A 41 -3.69 -2.09 -14.75
N ASP A 42 -3.08 -2.38 -15.90
CA ASP A 42 -2.11 -3.47 -16.05
C ASP A 42 -0.68 -3.03 -15.70
N ASP A 43 -0.43 -1.72 -15.69
CA ASP A 43 0.87 -1.09 -15.43
C ASP A 43 1.11 -0.77 -13.94
N VAL A 44 0.54 -1.56 -13.04
CA VAL A 44 0.63 -1.39 -11.60
C VAL A 44 1.14 -2.67 -10.94
N LEU A 45 2.06 -2.53 -10.01
CA LEU A 45 2.45 -3.58 -9.07
C LEU A 45 1.91 -3.23 -7.67
N ASN A 46 1.03 -4.07 -7.16
CA ASN A 46 0.44 -3.91 -5.83
C ASN A 46 1.22 -4.71 -4.78
N VAL A 47 1.92 -4.00 -3.90
CA VAL A 47 2.74 -4.59 -2.85
C VAL A 47 2.14 -4.33 -1.49
N PHE A 48 2.07 -5.36 -0.66
CA PHE A 48 1.73 -5.26 0.76
C PHE A 48 2.93 -5.62 1.62
N ILE A 49 3.45 -4.64 2.33
CA ILE A 49 4.57 -4.80 3.25
C ILE A 49 4.01 -4.94 4.65
N TYR A 50 4.43 -5.98 5.36
CA TYR A 50 4.05 -6.23 6.75
C TYR A 50 5.26 -6.63 7.59
N ALA A 51 5.08 -6.64 8.88
CA ALA A 51 6.06 -7.13 9.85
C ALA A 51 5.34 -7.80 11.03
N PRO A 52 6.03 -8.61 11.83
CA PRO A 52 5.51 -9.04 13.12
C PRO A 52 5.13 -7.84 13.99
N GLN A 53 4.05 -7.97 14.74
CA GLN A 53 3.53 -6.89 15.59
C GLN A 53 4.59 -6.27 16.51
N GLU A 54 5.46 -7.10 17.04
CA GLU A 54 6.55 -6.67 17.94
C GLU A 54 7.51 -5.70 17.25
N ASP A 55 7.85 -5.99 16.00
CA ASP A 55 8.76 -5.15 15.19
C ASP A 55 8.08 -3.84 14.78
N GLU A 56 6.79 -3.87 14.47
CA GLU A 56 6.02 -2.67 14.15
C GLU A 56 5.89 -1.75 15.38
N ILE A 57 5.64 -2.31 16.56
CA ILE A 57 5.61 -1.54 17.81
C ILE A 57 6.99 -0.95 18.12
N ALA A 58 8.07 -1.71 17.93
CA ALA A 58 9.43 -1.22 18.11
C ALA A 58 9.75 -0.07 17.14
N ALA A 59 9.29 -0.15 15.90
CA ALA A 59 9.41 0.94 14.93
C ALA A 59 8.67 2.21 15.38
N VAL A 60 7.44 2.07 15.88
CA VAL A 60 6.67 3.20 16.44
C VAL A 60 7.39 3.84 17.63
N MET A 61 7.96 3.03 18.52
CA MET A 61 8.75 3.53 19.66
C MET A 61 9.92 4.39 19.19
N LYS A 62 10.64 3.91 18.18
CA LYS A 62 11.81 4.60 17.62
C LYS A 62 11.41 5.89 16.89
N GLU A 63 10.42 5.81 16.02
CA GLU A 63 10.01 6.92 15.17
C GLU A 63 9.38 8.08 15.97
N LYS A 64 8.52 7.74 16.94
CA LYS A 64 7.80 8.73 17.75
C LYS A 64 8.52 9.08 19.08
N GLY A 65 9.65 8.45 19.37
CA GLY A 65 10.37 8.66 20.64
C GLY A 65 9.60 8.18 21.87
N ILE A 66 8.70 7.22 21.73
CA ILE A 66 7.90 6.66 22.82
C ILE A 66 8.73 5.60 23.55
N LYS A 67 9.04 5.86 24.82
CA LYS A 67 9.79 4.92 25.66
C LYS A 67 8.95 3.84 26.33
N ASN A 68 7.65 4.09 26.49
CA ASN A 68 6.71 3.18 27.15
C ASN A 68 6.08 2.24 26.11
N MET A 69 6.37 0.95 26.23
CA MET A 69 5.87 -0.07 25.28
C MET A 69 4.34 -0.14 25.22
N ARG A 70 3.64 0.02 26.37
CA ARG A 70 2.18 0.01 26.38
C ARG A 70 1.59 1.17 25.58
N LYS A 71 2.15 2.37 25.75
CA LYS A 71 1.73 3.54 24.96
C LYS A 71 2.02 3.37 23.47
N ALA A 72 3.16 2.81 23.11
CA ALA A 72 3.51 2.53 21.72
C ALA A 72 2.55 1.50 21.09
N LYS A 73 2.18 0.48 21.84
CA LYS A 73 1.21 -0.52 21.41
C LYS A 73 -0.19 0.09 21.22
N GLU A 74 -0.66 0.89 22.16
CA GLU A 74 -1.94 1.61 22.04
C GLU A 74 -1.98 2.52 20.81
N GLU A 75 -0.88 3.23 20.53
CA GLU A 75 -0.74 4.07 19.35
C GLU A 75 -0.75 3.24 18.06
N TRP A 76 0.02 2.17 18.01
CA TRP A 76 0.06 1.25 16.88
C TRP A 76 -1.33 0.66 16.58
N GLU A 77 -2.02 0.12 17.62
CA GLU A 77 -3.36 -0.45 17.48
C GLU A 77 -4.38 0.57 16.96
N SER A 78 -4.31 1.81 17.46
CA SER A 78 -5.20 2.88 17.03
C SER A 78 -5.03 3.21 15.54
N VAL A 79 -3.78 3.34 15.09
CA VAL A 79 -3.47 3.64 13.68
C VAL A 79 -3.83 2.47 12.78
N ASP A 80 -3.46 1.25 13.16
CA ASP A 80 -3.74 0.05 12.38
C ASP A 80 -5.25 -0.18 12.21
N LYS A 81 -6.00 -0.05 13.30
CA LYS A 81 -7.46 -0.16 13.29
C LYS A 81 -8.13 0.89 12.39
N ALA A 82 -7.64 2.14 12.45
CA ALA A 82 -8.17 3.22 11.61
C ALA A 82 -7.88 2.97 10.13
N GLN A 83 -6.69 2.48 9.79
CA GLN A 83 -6.32 2.13 8.42
C GLN A 83 -7.15 0.96 7.87
N HIS A 84 -7.38 -0.07 8.68
CA HIS A 84 -8.24 -1.20 8.33
C HIS A 84 -9.68 -0.75 8.06
N ALA A 85 -10.27 0.00 8.96
CA ALA A 85 -11.64 0.49 8.85
C ALA A 85 -11.83 1.37 7.60
N ARG A 86 -10.87 2.24 7.31
CA ARG A 86 -10.89 3.08 6.11
C ARG A 86 -10.80 2.25 4.84
N HIS A 87 -9.89 1.30 4.79
CA HIS A 87 -9.73 0.44 3.61
C HIS A 87 -10.99 -0.38 3.34
N GLU A 88 -11.55 -1.00 4.38
CA GLU A 88 -12.78 -1.78 4.28
C GLU A 88 -13.98 -0.93 3.85
N TYR A 89 -14.09 0.29 4.38
CA TYR A 89 -15.13 1.24 3.98
C TYR A 89 -15.06 1.60 2.48
N ILE A 90 -13.85 1.82 1.96
CA ILE A 90 -13.65 2.22 0.55
C ILE A 90 -13.76 1.03 -0.40
N THR A 91 -13.24 -0.12 -0.02
CA THR A 91 -13.04 -1.24 -0.95
C THR A 91 -14.00 -2.41 -0.73
N GLY A 92 -14.63 -2.50 0.44
CA GLY A 92 -15.39 -3.67 0.88
C GLY A 92 -14.52 -4.89 1.18
N LYS A 93 -13.19 -4.74 1.23
CA LYS A 93 -12.22 -5.82 1.42
C LYS A 93 -11.30 -5.55 2.57
N LYS A 94 -10.74 -6.62 3.14
CA LYS A 94 -9.72 -6.49 4.19
C LYS A 94 -8.42 -5.94 3.62
N ARG A 95 -7.78 -5.06 4.37
CA ARG A 95 -6.44 -4.56 4.07
C ARG A 95 -5.45 -5.75 4.17
N GLY A 96 -4.62 -5.93 3.14
CA GLY A 96 -3.72 -7.09 3.08
C GLY A 96 -4.38 -8.39 2.59
N ASP A 97 -5.56 -8.30 1.99
CA ASP A 97 -6.15 -9.43 1.28
C ASP A 97 -5.19 -9.88 0.15
N ARG A 98 -4.75 -11.14 0.21
CA ARG A 98 -3.82 -11.72 -0.76
C ARG A 98 -4.32 -11.68 -2.21
N HIS A 99 -5.64 -11.64 -2.40
CA HIS A 99 -6.24 -11.65 -3.74
C HIS A 99 -6.23 -10.27 -4.41
N THR A 100 -5.89 -9.21 -3.67
CA THR A 100 -5.76 -7.84 -4.18
C THR A 100 -4.32 -7.36 -4.27
N ARG A 101 -3.36 -8.24 -4.01
CA ARG A 101 -1.93 -7.93 -3.98
C ARG A 101 -1.16 -8.86 -4.91
N ASP A 102 -0.16 -8.29 -5.57
CA ASP A 102 0.77 -9.05 -6.42
C ASP A 102 1.91 -9.63 -5.58
N MET A 103 2.30 -8.90 -4.53
CA MET A 103 3.38 -9.28 -3.63
C MET A 103 3.02 -8.94 -2.18
N LEU A 104 3.21 -9.89 -1.28
CA LEU A 104 3.12 -9.69 0.17
C LEU A 104 4.47 -10.06 0.77
N ILE A 105 5.12 -9.13 1.47
CA ILE A 105 6.47 -9.32 1.96
C ILE A 105 6.61 -8.91 3.43
N ASN A 106 7.23 -9.79 4.21
CA ASN A 106 7.62 -9.50 5.57
C ASN A 106 8.98 -8.77 5.58
N SER A 107 8.95 -7.47 5.85
CA SER A 107 10.15 -6.63 5.86
C SER A 107 11.14 -6.93 6.99
N SER A 108 10.72 -7.67 8.01
CA SER A 108 11.62 -8.06 9.12
C SER A 108 12.60 -9.19 8.76
N ILE A 109 12.40 -9.89 7.64
CA ILE A 109 13.30 -10.98 7.22
C ILE A 109 14.65 -10.42 6.76
N LEU A 110 14.62 -9.41 5.90
CA LEU A 110 15.80 -8.83 5.27
C LEU A 110 16.10 -7.39 5.72
N GLY A 111 15.16 -6.75 6.39
CA GLY A 111 15.22 -5.31 6.67
C GLY A 111 14.68 -4.46 5.50
N TRP A 112 14.66 -3.15 5.68
CA TRP A 112 13.98 -2.25 4.75
C TRP A 112 14.68 -2.11 3.41
N ASP A 113 16.01 -2.00 3.40
CA ASP A 113 16.78 -1.78 2.17
C ASP A 113 16.71 -2.98 1.24
N GLU A 114 16.97 -4.17 1.74
CA GLU A 114 16.89 -5.40 0.94
C GLU A 114 15.43 -5.75 0.57
N THR A 115 14.45 -5.39 1.39
CA THR A 115 13.04 -5.49 1.01
C THR A 115 12.71 -4.59 -0.17
N ALA A 116 13.24 -3.37 -0.19
CA ALA A 116 13.08 -2.45 -1.32
C ALA A 116 13.74 -3.01 -2.59
N ASP A 117 14.92 -3.58 -2.49
CA ASP A 117 15.61 -4.22 -3.61
C ASP A 117 14.80 -5.39 -4.20
N MET A 118 14.18 -6.20 -3.35
CA MET A 118 13.28 -7.27 -3.79
C MET A 118 12.07 -6.74 -4.56
N ILE A 119 11.50 -5.62 -4.12
CA ILE A 119 10.38 -4.98 -4.79
C ILE A 119 10.81 -4.42 -6.15
N ILE A 120 11.98 -3.79 -6.22
CA ILE A 120 12.56 -3.28 -7.48
C ILE A 120 12.80 -4.42 -8.47
N ASP A 121 13.40 -5.52 -8.04
CA ASP A 121 13.60 -6.69 -8.89
C ASP A 121 12.26 -7.24 -9.44
N MET A 122 11.22 -7.27 -8.62
CA MET A 122 9.89 -7.69 -9.06
C MET A 122 9.27 -6.73 -10.08
N ILE A 123 9.48 -5.43 -9.91
CA ILE A 123 9.03 -4.39 -10.86
C ILE A 123 9.70 -4.62 -12.21
N ASP A 124 11.01 -4.74 -12.24
CA ASP A 124 11.79 -4.93 -13.48
C ASP A 124 11.34 -6.18 -14.22
N ARG A 125 11.19 -7.30 -13.52
CA ARG A 125 10.71 -8.55 -14.10
C ARG A 125 9.28 -8.47 -14.63
N LYS A 126 8.39 -7.80 -13.91
CA LYS A 126 6.99 -7.63 -14.34
C LYS A 126 6.92 -6.88 -15.66
N PHE A 127 7.60 -5.75 -15.76
CA PHE A 127 7.53 -4.90 -16.97
C PHE A 127 8.27 -5.51 -18.15
N GLU A 128 9.40 -6.18 -17.96
CA GLU A 128 10.03 -6.98 -19.02
C GLU A 128 9.11 -8.06 -19.58
N HIS A 129 8.37 -8.74 -18.71
CA HIS A 129 7.39 -9.75 -19.11
C HIS A 129 6.20 -9.16 -19.88
N ASP A 130 5.72 -8.00 -19.48
CA ASP A 130 4.58 -7.34 -20.11
C ASP A 130 4.97 -6.84 -21.52
N ASP A 131 6.15 -6.26 -21.68
CA ASP A 131 6.71 -5.84 -22.98
C ASP A 131 6.87 -7.05 -23.93
N ALA A 132 7.39 -8.16 -23.44
CA ALA A 132 7.54 -9.38 -24.23
C ALA A 132 6.20 -9.99 -24.67
N LYS A 133 5.15 -9.88 -23.87
CA LYS A 133 3.80 -10.32 -24.24
C LYS A 133 3.17 -9.40 -25.27
N GLN A 134 3.41 -8.10 -25.20
CA GLN A 134 2.88 -7.13 -26.15
C GLN A 134 3.50 -7.33 -27.52
N LEU A 135 4.82 -7.49 -27.61
CA LEU A 135 5.52 -7.78 -28.86
C LEU A 135 5.03 -9.08 -29.54
N LYS A 136 4.68 -10.10 -28.78
CA LYS A 136 4.10 -11.35 -29.32
C LYS A 136 2.68 -11.21 -29.84
N LYS A 137 1.91 -10.23 -29.37
CA LYS A 137 0.53 -9.97 -29.86
C LYS A 137 0.52 -9.15 -31.13
N GLU A 138 1.56 -8.34 -31.34
CA GLU A 138 1.71 -7.47 -32.53
C GLU A 138 2.40 -8.17 -33.71
N ALA A 139 3.01 -9.30 -33.43
CA ALA A 139 3.64 -10.16 -34.46
C ALA A 139 2.65 -11.20 -35.01
#